data_419d37325479c2ef341e1a272ba8b490
#
_entry.id   419d37325479c2ef341e1a272ba8b490
#
_cell.length_a   1.000
_cell.length_b   1.000
_cell.length_c   1.000
_cell.angle_alpha   90.00
_cell.angle_beta   90.00
_cell.angle_gamma   90.00
#
_symmetry.space_group_name_H-M   'P 1'
#
loop_
_entity.id
_entity.type
_entity.pdbx_description
1 polymer ?
#
loop_
_entity_poly.entity_id
_entity_poly.type
_entity_poly.pdbx_seq_one_letter_code
_entity_poly.pdbx_strand_id
1 'polypeptide(L)'
;MNIGFDSVGILGPASKNRGIGNYTKSQFLKMAEIDKENRYFFLNTYEADFSLSEFMEDASNLHEEFYFFGKGNFLLHDRINYELVGKVVKRFLKDNQIDVFYMTSPFDENMTLYRKEWFEGVTVVATVYDIIPYMRKDQYFPRFSRAKQYYEMRIDMLKWVDQILVISESVKQDMIKYMNFAPEKIDVIWGAVDERFKEIPVADETEKEIREKFGITDSFIICTGGADGRKNLDGLIRAFGAMPTELKEQYQLVIVCKLSQEAVDGFMKLAKESDADGRVIWTNFVTDEELLILYNLAHLTAFPSKYEGFGLPVVESWACGTPVLTSNNSSLVEVGGDGAVLVNPNDVSDITRGLVQALSETDLEELLQKGKKRLERFRWKVVAEDTLKFIRAAYDKHEKTNQDLTKEEKPEKIYADKKWLARLYAERIIGQKYTSLEIWHLARMIAYADGVDQD
;
A
#
# COMPACT_ATOMS: atom_id res chain seq x y z
N MET A 1 25.70 -1.96 -0.58
CA MET A 1 24.93 -3.20 -0.24
C MET A 1 24.20 -3.70 -1.48
N ASN A 2 23.95 -4.98 -1.51
CA ASN A 2 23.03 -5.60 -2.45
C ASN A 2 21.69 -5.79 -1.72
N ILE A 3 20.66 -5.12 -2.19
CA ILE A 3 19.32 -5.09 -1.56
C ILE A 3 18.37 -5.89 -2.45
N GLY A 4 17.91 -7.03 -1.96
CA GLY A 4 16.93 -7.87 -2.64
C GLY A 4 15.50 -7.48 -2.24
N PHE A 5 14.54 -7.58 -3.16
CA PHE A 5 13.12 -7.27 -2.93
C PHE A 5 12.22 -8.36 -3.47
N ASP A 6 11.11 -8.61 -2.80
CA ASP A 6 10.01 -9.33 -3.43
C ASP A 6 9.14 -8.42 -4.31
N SER A 7 8.41 -9.01 -5.23
CA SER A 7 7.54 -8.29 -6.16
C SER A 7 6.08 -8.16 -5.71
N VAL A 8 5.73 -8.69 -4.54
CA VAL A 8 4.33 -8.84 -4.10
C VAL A 8 3.62 -7.50 -4.00
N GLY A 9 4.25 -6.50 -3.39
CA GLY A 9 3.66 -5.17 -3.25
C GLY A 9 3.34 -4.52 -4.59
N ILE A 10 4.15 -4.76 -5.64
CA ILE A 10 4.00 -4.12 -6.97
C ILE A 10 3.12 -4.95 -7.89
N LEU A 11 3.34 -6.26 -7.95
CA LEU A 11 2.75 -7.15 -8.96
C LEU A 11 1.64 -8.05 -8.41
N GLY A 12 1.51 -8.17 -7.09
CA GLY A 12 0.50 -8.99 -6.45
C GLY A 12 -0.92 -8.58 -6.88
N PRO A 13 -1.79 -9.53 -7.26
CA PRO A 13 -3.14 -9.23 -7.76
C PRO A 13 -3.99 -8.38 -6.81
N ALA A 14 -3.74 -8.48 -5.51
CA ALA A 14 -4.44 -7.69 -4.50
C ALA A 14 -3.86 -6.26 -4.35
N SER A 15 -2.62 -6.03 -4.75
CA SER A 15 -1.88 -4.77 -4.51
C SER A 15 -1.68 -3.93 -5.76
N LYS A 16 -1.37 -4.53 -6.93
CA LYS A 16 -0.85 -3.85 -8.12
C LYS A 16 -1.64 -2.65 -8.64
N ASN A 17 -2.96 -2.66 -8.48
CA ASN A 17 -3.86 -1.59 -8.95
C ASN A 17 -4.45 -0.78 -7.78
N ARG A 18 -3.80 -0.79 -6.62
CA ARG A 18 -4.26 -0.10 -5.40
C ARG A 18 -3.14 0.79 -4.83
N GLY A 19 -3.47 1.54 -3.79
CA GLY A 19 -2.52 2.44 -3.13
C GLY A 19 -1.22 1.77 -2.69
N ILE A 20 -1.27 0.50 -2.22
CA ILE A 20 -0.08 -0.27 -1.82
C ILE A 20 0.86 -0.51 -3.01
N GLY A 21 0.32 -0.91 -4.17
CA GLY A 21 1.13 -1.16 -5.37
C GLY A 21 1.80 0.11 -5.89
N ASN A 22 1.05 1.19 -5.98
CA ASN A 22 1.59 2.49 -6.38
C ASN A 22 2.63 2.99 -5.38
N TYR A 23 2.36 2.85 -4.08
CA TYR A 23 3.31 3.22 -3.03
C TYR A 23 4.62 2.44 -3.18
N THR A 24 4.55 1.11 -3.21
CA THR A 24 5.74 0.25 -3.30
C THR A 24 6.57 0.58 -4.54
N LYS A 25 5.90 0.71 -5.70
CA LYS A 25 6.56 1.06 -6.96
C LYS A 25 7.29 2.40 -6.85
N SER A 26 6.60 3.45 -6.42
CA SER A 26 7.17 4.80 -6.33
C SER A 26 8.31 4.87 -5.31
N GLN A 27 8.21 4.17 -4.17
CA GLN A 27 9.27 4.06 -3.18
C GLN A 27 10.55 3.47 -3.80
N PHE A 28 10.41 2.34 -4.51
CA PHE A 28 11.57 1.68 -5.14
C PHE A 28 12.22 2.51 -6.23
N LEU A 29 11.42 3.05 -7.13
CA LEU A 29 11.92 3.88 -8.22
C LEU A 29 12.68 5.09 -7.65
N LYS A 30 12.14 5.73 -6.61
CA LYS A 30 12.81 6.87 -5.97
C LYS A 30 14.08 6.46 -5.23
N MET A 31 14.08 5.31 -4.53
CA MET A 31 15.29 4.79 -3.89
C MET A 31 16.39 4.54 -4.91
N ALA A 32 16.10 3.84 -6.01
CA ALA A 32 17.08 3.54 -7.05
C ALA A 32 17.54 4.80 -7.82
N GLU A 33 16.68 5.83 -7.93
CA GLU A 33 17.01 7.12 -8.53
C GLU A 33 18.04 7.91 -7.69
N ILE A 34 17.82 8.02 -6.37
CA ILE A 34 18.67 8.85 -5.50
C ILE A 34 19.90 8.14 -4.98
N ASP A 35 19.88 6.82 -4.91
CA ASP A 35 20.94 5.99 -4.36
C ASP A 35 21.78 5.36 -5.49
N LYS A 36 23.05 5.73 -5.56
CA LYS A 36 24.00 5.20 -6.54
C LYS A 36 25.07 4.30 -5.90
N GLU A 37 24.98 4.06 -4.60
CA GLU A 37 25.93 3.22 -3.86
C GLU A 37 25.48 1.77 -3.74
N ASN A 38 24.15 1.55 -3.62
CA ASN A 38 23.59 0.22 -3.49
C ASN A 38 23.11 -0.33 -4.85
N ARG A 39 23.00 -1.65 -4.92
CA ARG A 39 22.43 -2.38 -6.05
C ARG A 39 21.11 -2.99 -5.61
N TYR A 40 20.13 -2.95 -6.48
CA TYR A 40 18.77 -3.40 -6.22
C TYR A 40 18.45 -4.64 -7.04
N PHE A 41 18.03 -5.72 -6.38
CA PHE A 41 17.72 -6.99 -7.00
C PHE A 41 16.26 -7.35 -6.78
N PHE A 42 15.52 -7.46 -7.86
CA PHE A 42 14.08 -7.73 -7.80
C PHE A 42 13.82 -9.23 -8.00
N LEU A 43 13.34 -9.89 -6.93
CA LEU A 43 12.82 -11.26 -7.02
C LEU A 43 11.39 -11.19 -7.54
N ASN A 44 11.21 -11.23 -8.85
CA ASN A 44 9.91 -11.19 -9.46
C ASN A 44 9.31 -12.60 -9.55
N THR A 45 8.25 -12.84 -8.78
CA THR A 45 7.55 -14.12 -8.69
C THR A 45 6.22 -14.15 -9.45
N TYR A 46 5.91 -13.07 -10.17
CA TYR A 46 4.70 -12.90 -10.97
C TYR A 46 5.05 -12.70 -12.44
N GLU A 47 4.13 -13.13 -13.32
CA GLU A 47 4.16 -12.73 -14.72
C GLU A 47 3.90 -11.23 -14.81
N ALA A 48 4.86 -10.49 -15.34
CA ALA A 48 4.79 -9.04 -15.47
C ALA A 48 4.72 -8.64 -16.95
N ASP A 49 3.81 -7.72 -17.22
CA ASP A 49 3.67 -7.11 -18.55
C ASP A 49 4.66 -5.94 -18.75
N PHE A 50 5.48 -5.64 -17.75
CA PHE A 50 6.46 -4.55 -17.77
C PHE A 50 7.69 -4.85 -16.91
N SER A 51 8.80 -4.15 -17.19
CA SER A 51 9.98 -4.08 -16.33
C SER A 51 9.98 -2.78 -15.50
N LEU A 52 10.47 -2.83 -14.26
CA LEU A 52 10.63 -1.62 -13.44
C LEU A 52 11.63 -0.64 -14.06
N SER A 53 12.63 -1.15 -14.77
CA SER A 53 13.63 -0.33 -15.46
C SER A 53 13.03 0.57 -16.55
N GLU A 54 11.85 0.22 -17.10
CA GLU A 54 11.15 1.06 -18.10
C GLU A 54 10.67 2.40 -17.52
N PHE A 55 10.59 2.52 -16.20
CA PHE A 55 10.17 3.75 -15.50
C PHE A 55 11.33 4.60 -14.98
N MET A 56 12.57 4.28 -15.38
CA MET A 56 13.77 4.96 -14.90
C MET A 56 14.61 5.45 -16.08
N GLU A 57 15.13 6.67 -15.98
CA GLU A 57 16.11 7.21 -16.95
C GLU A 57 17.45 6.46 -16.84
N ASP A 58 17.88 6.13 -15.62
CA ASP A 58 19.08 5.35 -15.32
C ASP A 58 18.74 4.22 -14.35
N ALA A 59 18.63 3.01 -14.89
CA ALA A 59 18.37 1.77 -14.16
C ALA A 59 19.63 0.92 -13.95
N SER A 60 20.82 1.50 -14.06
CA SER A 60 22.09 0.76 -14.02
C SER A 60 22.33 -0.01 -12.70
N ASN A 61 21.71 0.42 -11.62
CA ASN A 61 21.77 -0.23 -10.31
C ASN A 61 20.59 -1.17 -10.01
N LEU A 62 19.63 -1.34 -10.95
CA LEU A 62 18.45 -2.19 -10.81
C LEU A 62 18.64 -3.48 -11.62
N HIS A 63 18.48 -4.63 -10.99
CA HIS A 63 18.56 -5.96 -11.57
C HIS A 63 17.25 -6.71 -11.32
N GLU A 64 16.60 -7.18 -12.36
CA GLU A 64 15.35 -7.94 -12.28
C GLU A 64 15.57 -9.39 -12.63
N GLU A 65 15.16 -10.29 -11.73
CA GLU A 65 15.18 -11.73 -11.95
C GLU A 65 13.76 -12.29 -11.86
N PHE A 66 13.33 -12.98 -12.91
CA PHE A 66 11.98 -13.48 -13.06
C PHE A 66 11.89 -14.95 -12.70
N TYR A 67 11.14 -15.25 -11.64
CA TYR A 67 10.84 -16.61 -11.20
C TYR A 67 9.34 -16.75 -10.97
N PHE A 68 8.65 -17.41 -11.88
CA PHE A 68 7.20 -17.60 -11.73
C PHE A 68 6.91 -18.73 -10.74
N PHE A 69 6.33 -18.38 -9.58
CA PHE A 69 5.95 -19.34 -8.53
C PHE A 69 4.54 -19.94 -8.71
N GLY A 70 3.83 -19.61 -9.80
CA GLY A 70 2.46 -20.03 -10.03
C GLY A 70 1.42 -18.98 -9.64
N LYS A 71 0.15 -19.22 -10.00
CA LYS A 71 -0.95 -18.30 -9.68
C LYS A 71 -1.51 -18.56 -8.28
N GLY A 72 -1.54 -17.52 -7.45
CA GLY A 72 -2.28 -17.48 -6.20
C GLY A 72 -1.71 -18.38 -5.07
N ASN A 73 -2.61 -18.84 -4.20
CA ASN A 73 -2.32 -19.63 -2.99
C ASN A 73 -1.74 -21.03 -3.22
N PHE A 74 -1.32 -21.34 -4.44
CA PHE A 74 -0.76 -22.64 -4.84
C PHE A 74 0.41 -23.08 -3.92
N LEU A 75 1.25 -22.14 -3.51
CA LEU A 75 2.42 -22.40 -2.66
C LEU A 75 2.08 -22.72 -1.21
N LEU A 76 0.93 -22.26 -0.71
CA LEU A 76 0.52 -22.46 0.68
C LEU A 76 -0.06 -23.86 0.96
N HIS A 77 -0.53 -24.54 -0.08
CA HIS A 77 -1.20 -25.86 0.06
C HIS A 77 -0.31 -27.04 -0.25
N ASP A 78 0.89 -26.77 -0.79
CA ASP A 78 1.76 -27.81 -1.26
C ASP A 78 3.15 -27.72 -0.64
N ARG A 79 3.45 -28.64 0.26
CA ARG A 79 4.73 -28.73 0.95
C ARG A 79 5.93 -28.77 -0.01
N ILE A 80 5.76 -29.39 -1.18
CA ILE A 80 6.82 -29.60 -2.17
C ILE A 80 7.17 -28.27 -2.86
N ASN A 81 6.15 -27.55 -3.31
CA ASN A 81 6.33 -26.25 -3.93
C ASN A 81 6.95 -25.27 -2.92
N TYR A 82 6.54 -25.38 -1.67
CA TYR A 82 7.06 -24.53 -0.61
C TYR A 82 8.55 -24.76 -0.36
N GLU A 83 9.02 -26.01 -0.40
CA GLU A 83 10.45 -26.31 -0.28
C GLU A 83 11.24 -25.88 -1.54
N LEU A 84 10.66 -26.02 -2.73
CA LEU A 84 11.26 -25.54 -3.96
C LEU A 84 11.41 -24.02 -3.96
N VAL A 85 10.38 -23.29 -3.51
CA VAL A 85 10.44 -21.83 -3.32
C VAL A 85 11.59 -21.46 -2.37
N GLY A 86 11.73 -22.16 -1.25
CA GLY A 86 12.82 -21.93 -0.31
C GLY A 86 14.21 -22.09 -0.94
N LYS A 87 14.37 -23.08 -1.83
CA LYS A 87 15.63 -23.27 -2.57
C LYS A 87 15.88 -22.13 -3.57
N VAL A 88 14.83 -21.71 -4.31
CA VAL A 88 14.93 -20.56 -5.23
C VAL A 88 15.31 -19.29 -4.49
N VAL A 89 14.64 -19.00 -3.36
CA VAL A 89 14.97 -17.84 -2.53
C VAL A 89 16.41 -17.90 -2.04
N LYS A 90 16.84 -19.02 -1.44
CA LYS A 90 18.21 -19.19 -0.95
C LYS A 90 19.25 -19.01 -2.06
N ARG A 91 18.96 -19.50 -3.26
CA ARG A 91 19.83 -19.35 -4.40
C ARG A 91 19.88 -17.90 -4.88
N PHE A 92 18.72 -17.24 -5.03
CA PHE A 92 18.65 -15.82 -5.36
C PHE A 92 19.51 -14.98 -4.39
N LEU A 93 19.35 -15.20 -3.08
CA LEU A 93 20.11 -14.51 -2.05
C LEU A 93 21.64 -14.74 -2.21
N LYS A 94 22.03 -15.98 -2.48
CA LYS A 94 23.45 -16.37 -2.62
C LYS A 94 24.07 -15.85 -3.90
N ASP A 95 23.44 -16.07 -5.06
CA ASP A 95 23.99 -15.75 -6.38
C ASP A 95 24.15 -14.24 -6.56
N ASN A 96 23.25 -13.46 -5.96
CA ASN A 96 23.27 -12.01 -5.97
C ASN A 96 23.98 -11.38 -4.76
N GLN A 97 24.54 -12.20 -3.86
CA GLN A 97 25.23 -11.74 -2.65
C GLN A 97 24.38 -10.71 -1.88
N ILE A 98 23.08 -11.05 -1.65
CA ILE A 98 22.12 -10.14 -1.01
C ILE A 98 22.49 -9.93 0.45
N ASP A 99 22.74 -8.67 0.82
CA ASP A 99 23.00 -8.22 2.19
C ASP A 99 21.69 -7.99 2.98
N VAL A 100 20.70 -7.42 2.29
CA VAL A 100 19.40 -7.09 2.87
C VAL A 100 18.29 -7.60 1.96
N PHE A 101 17.29 -8.29 2.51
CA PHE A 101 16.08 -8.66 1.79
C PHE A 101 14.87 -7.88 2.31
N TYR A 102 14.15 -7.22 1.41
CA TYR A 102 13.03 -6.35 1.73
C TYR A 102 11.70 -6.99 1.32
N MET A 103 10.85 -7.25 2.30
CA MET A 103 9.48 -7.73 2.10
C MET A 103 8.56 -6.54 1.85
N THR A 104 8.01 -6.43 0.65
CA THR A 104 7.29 -5.23 0.21
C THR A 104 5.88 -5.12 0.77
N SER A 105 5.17 -6.24 0.95
CA SER A 105 3.78 -6.26 1.45
C SER A 105 3.46 -7.57 2.18
N PRO A 106 3.90 -7.74 3.43
CA PRO A 106 3.75 -9.00 4.18
C PRO A 106 2.31 -9.49 4.35
N PHE A 107 1.34 -8.57 4.36
CA PHE A 107 -0.07 -8.92 4.53
C PHE A 107 -0.85 -9.09 3.23
N ASP A 108 -0.21 -8.96 2.06
CA ASP A 108 -0.86 -9.32 0.79
C ASP A 108 -1.25 -10.80 0.81
N GLU A 109 -2.45 -11.13 0.32
CA GLU A 109 -2.96 -12.51 0.35
C GLU A 109 -2.13 -13.48 -0.49
N ASN A 110 -1.40 -12.97 -1.46
CA ASN A 110 -0.51 -13.75 -2.34
C ASN A 110 0.95 -13.77 -1.87
N MET A 111 1.24 -13.16 -0.71
CA MET A 111 2.58 -13.15 -0.14
C MET A 111 3.04 -14.57 0.21
N THR A 112 4.24 -14.92 -0.22
CA THR A 112 4.94 -16.12 0.21
C THR A 112 5.19 -16.07 1.72
N LEU A 113 4.84 -17.14 2.44
CA LEU A 113 5.20 -17.26 3.85
C LEU A 113 6.66 -17.68 3.96
N TYR A 114 7.54 -16.71 3.96
CA TYR A 114 8.99 -16.95 4.11
C TYR A 114 9.32 -17.58 5.47
N ARG A 115 10.38 -18.39 5.49
CA ARG A 115 10.93 -18.98 6.72
C ARG A 115 12.25 -18.34 7.07
N LYS A 116 12.48 -18.15 8.37
CA LYS A 116 13.71 -17.55 8.89
C LYS A 116 14.96 -18.25 8.34
N GLU A 117 14.95 -19.58 8.31
CA GLU A 117 16.08 -20.41 7.84
C GLU A 117 16.42 -20.27 6.36
N TRP A 118 15.61 -19.53 5.59
CA TRP A 118 15.96 -19.19 4.20
C TRP A 118 16.88 -17.98 4.10
N PHE A 119 16.96 -17.17 5.15
CA PHE A 119 17.64 -15.86 5.20
C PHE A 119 18.84 -15.85 6.16
N GLU A 120 19.50 -17.01 6.36
CA GLU A 120 20.68 -17.07 7.21
C GLU A 120 21.78 -16.14 6.69
N GLY A 121 22.25 -15.22 7.54
CA GLY A 121 23.25 -14.21 7.19
C GLY A 121 22.74 -13.04 6.34
N VAL A 122 21.44 -12.94 6.13
CA VAL A 122 20.79 -11.83 5.39
C VAL A 122 19.89 -11.05 6.34
N THR A 123 20.06 -9.73 6.36
CA THR A 123 19.17 -8.84 7.11
C THR A 123 17.81 -8.79 6.43
N VAL A 124 16.72 -8.92 7.19
CA VAL A 124 15.37 -8.88 6.64
C VAL A 124 14.59 -7.68 7.16
N VAL A 125 14.09 -6.87 6.23
CA VAL A 125 13.25 -5.69 6.50
C VAL A 125 11.87 -5.88 5.86
N ALA A 126 10.82 -5.35 6.47
CA ALA A 126 9.46 -5.47 5.92
C ALA A 126 8.69 -4.15 6.05
N THR A 127 7.85 -3.80 5.05
CA THR A 127 6.91 -2.67 5.18
C THR A 127 5.52 -3.14 5.53
N VAL A 128 4.93 -2.54 6.57
CA VAL A 128 3.53 -2.74 6.96
C VAL A 128 2.74 -1.45 6.75
N TYR A 129 1.73 -1.51 5.90
CA TYR A 129 0.91 -0.35 5.54
C TYR A 129 -0.19 -0.07 6.55
N ASP A 130 -0.84 -1.10 7.05
CA ASP A 130 -1.80 -1.06 8.15
C ASP A 130 -2.05 -2.46 8.69
N ILE A 131 -2.76 -2.53 9.83
CA ILE A 131 -3.25 -3.76 10.42
C ILE A 131 -4.77 -3.71 10.67
N ILE A 132 -5.48 -2.88 9.91
CA ILE A 132 -6.92 -2.69 10.03
C ILE A 132 -7.70 -4.00 9.98
N PRO A 133 -7.40 -4.96 9.07
CA PRO A 133 -8.07 -6.26 9.07
C PRO A 133 -7.92 -7.03 10.39
N TYR A 134 -6.76 -6.93 11.04
CA TYR A 134 -6.53 -7.58 12.33
C TYR A 134 -7.28 -6.90 13.48
N MET A 135 -7.35 -5.58 13.48
CA MET A 135 -8.07 -4.82 14.50
C MET A 135 -9.59 -5.01 14.39
N ARG A 136 -10.10 -5.23 13.19
CA ARG A 136 -11.53 -5.41 12.88
C ARG A 136 -11.82 -6.83 12.38
N LYS A 137 -11.32 -7.83 13.10
CA LYS A 137 -11.37 -9.25 12.71
C LYS A 137 -12.76 -9.73 12.31
N ASP A 138 -13.78 -9.31 13.05
CA ASP A 138 -15.16 -9.75 12.80
C ASP A 138 -15.73 -9.19 11.49
N GLN A 139 -15.22 -8.06 11.02
CA GLN A 139 -15.62 -7.44 9.77
C GLN A 139 -14.88 -8.03 8.56
N TYR A 140 -13.57 -8.28 8.69
CA TYR A 140 -12.73 -8.69 7.57
C TYR A 140 -12.53 -10.20 7.46
N PHE A 141 -12.67 -10.95 8.56
CA PHE A 141 -12.47 -12.39 8.55
C PHE A 141 -13.77 -13.11 8.93
N PRO A 142 -14.45 -13.76 7.98
CA PRO A 142 -15.58 -14.62 8.30
C PRO A 142 -15.20 -15.69 9.34
N ARG A 143 -16.14 -16.12 10.17
CA ARG A 143 -15.91 -17.20 11.13
C ARG A 143 -15.33 -18.42 10.42
N PHE A 144 -14.23 -18.98 10.96
CA PHE A 144 -13.52 -20.14 10.42
C PHE A 144 -12.87 -19.93 9.04
N SER A 145 -12.58 -18.69 8.65
CA SER A 145 -11.92 -18.43 7.37
C SER A 145 -10.43 -18.78 7.41
N ARG A 146 -9.93 -19.43 6.35
CA ARG A 146 -8.49 -19.65 6.15
C ARG A 146 -7.72 -18.32 6.07
N ALA A 147 -8.36 -17.26 5.60
CA ALA A 147 -7.76 -15.93 5.52
C ALA A 147 -7.26 -15.42 6.87
N LYS A 148 -8.01 -15.66 7.96
CA LYS A 148 -7.56 -15.32 9.31
C LYS A 148 -6.30 -16.10 9.72
N GLN A 149 -6.28 -17.41 9.46
CA GLN A 149 -5.10 -18.25 9.78
C GLN A 149 -3.87 -17.78 9.00
N TYR A 150 -4.00 -17.48 7.71
CA TYR A 150 -2.89 -16.95 6.91
C TYR A 150 -2.42 -15.59 7.39
N TYR A 151 -3.33 -14.73 7.83
CA TYR A 151 -2.98 -13.44 8.39
C TYR A 151 -2.16 -13.60 9.70
N GLU A 152 -2.58 -14.52 10.57
CA GLU A 152 -1.86 -14.85 11.80
C GLU A 152 -0.47 -15.45 11.52
N MET A 153 -0.34 -16.33 10.53
CA MET A 153 0.97 -16.86 10.09
C MET A 153 1.89 -15.75 9.57
N ARG A 154 1.36 -14.70 8.90
CA ARG A 154 2.14 -13.54 8.46
C ARG A 154 2.59 -12.66 9.64
N ILE A 155 1.78 -12.55 10.69
CA ILE A 155 2.22 -11.91 11.94
C ILE A 155 3.39 -12.69 12.54
N ASP A 156 3.31 -14.03 12.57
CA ASP A 156 4.41 -14.86 13.07
C ASP A 156 5.68 -14.72 12.20
N MET A 157 5.52 -14.60 10.90
CA MET A 157 6.63 -14.29 9.99
C MET A 157 7.28 -12.95 10.35
N LEU A 158 6.53 -11.90 10.62
CA LEU A 158 7.05 -10.58 11.02
C LEU A 158 7.80 -10.60 12.37
N LYS A 159 7.57 -11.59 13.24
CA LYS A 159 8.28 -11.67 14.53
C LYS A 159 9.79 -11.91 14.38
N TRP A 160 10.22 -12.56 13.31
CA TRP A 160 11.63 -12.87 13.10
C TRP A 160 12.35 -11.91 12.12
N VAL A 161 11.65 -11.02 11.38
CA VAL A 161 12.34 -10.00 10.56
C VAL A 161 13.15 -9.07 11.46
N ASP A 162 14.24 -8.49 10.97
CA ASP A 162 15.13 -7.65 11.76
C ASP A 162 14.53 -6.27 12.04
N GLN A 163 13.87 -5.66 11.04
CA GLN A 163 13.25 -4.36 11.17
C GLN A 163 11.92 -4.27 10.40
N ILE A 164 10.95 -3.57 10.95
CA ILE A 164 9.66 -3.28 10.32
C ILE A 164 9.57 -1.79 10.05
N LEU A 165 9.19 -1.43 8.84
CA LEU A 165 8.93 -0.05 8.43
C LEU A 165 7.42 0.14 8.30
N VAL A 166 6.92 1.25 8.82
CA VAL A 166 5.49 1.57 8.77
C VAL A 166 5.25 2.96 8.20
N ILE A 167 4.06 3.19 7.65
CA ILE A 167 3.75 4.42 6.92
C ILE A 167 3.14 5.53 7.79
N SER A 168 3.02 5.31 9.12
CA SER A 168 2.57 6.33 10.08
C SER A 168 2.91 5.91 11.51
N GLU A 169 2.97 6.88 12.42
CA GLU A 169 3.10 6.61 13.86
C GLU A 169 1.88 5.85 14.39
N SER A 170 0.69 6.12 13.86
CA SER A 170 -0.54 5.38 14.20
C SER A 170 -0.39 3.88 13.93
N VAL A 171 0.12 3.48 12.77
CA VAL A 171 0.36 2.05 12.46
C VAL A 171 1.41 1.46 13.40
N LYS A 172 2.46 2.20 13.75
CA LYS A 172 3.46 1.77 14.76
C LYS A 172 2.79 1.48 16.09
N GLN A 173 1.98 2.40 16.59
CA GLN A 173 1.27 2.23 17.86
C GLN A 173 0.27 1.08 17.81
N ASP A 174 -0.40 0.88 16.68
CA ASP A 174 -1.30 -0.26 16.48
C ASP A 174 -0.55 -1.60 16.57
N MET A 175 0.60 -1.72 15.92
CA MET A 175 1.41 -2.94 15.96
C MET A 175 1.93 -3.24 17.37
N ILE A 176 2.35 -2.20 18.11
CA ILE A 176 2.75 -2.33 19.52
C ILE A 176 1.57 -2.82 20.36
N LYS A 177 0.43 -2.14 20.25
CA LYS A 177 -0.75 -2.36 21.09
C LYS A 177 -1.45 -3.69 20.81
N TYR A 178 -1.66 -4.02 19.53
CA TYR A 178 -2.52 -5.15 19.15
C TYR A 178 -1.74 -6.41 18.80
N MET A 179 -0.47 -6.30 18.41
CA MET A 179 0.37 -7.44 18.02
C MET A 179 1.58 -7.64 18.95
N ASN A 180 1.76 -6.75 19.93
CA ASN A 180 2.83 -6.83 20.94
C ASN A 180 4.23 -6.85 20.33
N PHE A 181 4.45 -6.07 19.28
CA PHE A 181 5.81 -5.84 18.75
C PHE A 181 6.57 -4.85 19.62
N ALA A 182 7.88 -5.06 19.74
CA ALA A 182 8.76 -4.14 20.47
C ALA A 182 8.92 -2.81 19.70
N PRO A 183 8.80 -1.65 20.36
CA PRO A 183 8.86 -0.33 19.71
C PRO A 183 10.14 -0.10 18.88
N GLU A 184 11.29 -0.62 19.35
CA GLU A 184 12.59 -0.52 18.69
C GLU A 184 12.70 -1.36 17.40
N LYS A 185 11.74 -2.24 17.16
CA LYS A 185 11.65 -3.04 15.95
C LYS A 185 10.92 -2.31 14.81
N ILE A 186 10.31 -1.16 15.09
CA ILE A 186 9.43 -0.48 14.15
C ILE A 186 9.89 0.96 13.95
N ASP A 187 10.21 1.31 12.71
CA ASP A 187 10.50 2.68 12.28
C ASP A 187 9.43 3.22 11.33
N VAL A 188 9.25 4.54 11.35
CA VAL A 188 8.24 5.22 10.54
C VAL A 188 8.91 5.87 9.34
N ILE A 189 8.50 5.45 8.13
CA ILE A 189 8.97 6.00 6.84
C ILE A 189 7.96 6.93 6.17
N TRP A 190 6.75 7.04 6.72
CA TRP A 190 5.61 7.82 6.24
C TRP A 190 5.01 7.34 4.91
N GLY A 191 3.82 7.83 4.62
CA GLY A 191 3.23 7.81 3.29
C GLY A 191 3.78 8.97 2.45
N ALA A 192 3.66 8.89 1.13
CA ALA A 192 4.00 9.98 0.24
C ALA A 192 2.94 10.21 -0.82
N VAL A 193 2.85 11.46 -1.28
CA VAL A 193 1.99 11.83 -2.40
C VAL A 193 2.64 11.42 -3.72
N ASP A 194 1.84 10.92 -4.64
CA ASP A 194 2.27 10.63 -6.01
C ASP A 194 2.56 11.95 -6.76
N GLU A 195 3.70 12.03 -7.48
CA GLU A 195 4.17 13.24 -8.18
C GLU A 195 3.22 13.72 -9.29
N ARG A 196 2.26 12.89 -9.72
CA ARG A 196 1.19 13.30 -10.64
C ARG A 196 0.21 14.30 -10.01
N PHE A 197 0.00 14.25 -8.69
CA PHE A 197 -0.83 15.22 -7.98
C PHE A 197 -0.05 16.51 -7.79
N LYS A 198 -0.52 17.57 -8.43
CA LYS A 198 0.07 18.90 -8.40
C LYS A 198 -0.96 19.94 -8.79
N GLU A 199 -0.69 21.17 -8.44
CA GLU A 199 -1.45 22.31 -8.94
C GLU A 199 -1.22 22.45 -10.44
N ILE A 200 -2.33 22.52 -11.19
CA ILE A 200 -2.33 22.74 -12.63
C ILE A 200 -3.34 23.85 -12.99
N PRO A 201 -3.04 24.69 -13.96
CA PRO A 201 -4.07 25.53 -14.55
C PRO A 201 -5.07 24.65 -15.32
N VAL A 202 -6.34 24.69 -14.93
CA VAL A 202 -7.40 23.99 -15.65
C VAL A 202 -8.00 24.96 -16.66
N ALA A 203 -7.94 24.62 -17.95
CA ALA A 203 -8.54 25.46 -19.00
C ALA A 203 -10.08 25.45 -18.89
N ASP A 204 -10.71 26.57 -19.19
CA ASP A 204 -12.17 26.74 -19.10
C ASP A 204 -12.95 25.65 -19.85
N GLU A 205 -12.45 25.22 -21.00
CA GLU A 205 -13.06 24.15 -21.80
C GLU A 205 -12.97 22.79 -21.09
N THR A 206 -11.83 22.47 -20.52
CA THR A 206 -11.61 21.24 -19.74
C THR A 206 -12.47 21.23 -18.47
N GLU A 207 -12.55 22.36 -17.76
CA GLU A 207 -13.45 22.49 -16.61
C GLU A 207 -14.90 22.25 -17.02
N LYS A 208 -15.34 22.87 -18.11
CA LYS A 208 -16.71 22.69 -18.64
C LYS A 208 -16.98 21.24 -18.99
N GLU A 209 -16.07 20.55 -19.71
CA GLU A 209 -16.23 19.15 -20.08
C GLU A 209 -16.35 18.24 -18.84
N ILE A 210 -15.51 18.44 -17.82
CA ILE A 210 -15.53 17.67 -16.58
C ILE A 210 -16.84 17.93 -15.80
N ARG A 211 -17.26 19.18 -15.70
CA ARG A 211 -18.52 19.55 -15.04
C ARG A 211 -19.74 18.95 -15.74
N GLU A 212 -19.80 19.03 -17.06
CA GLU A 212 -20.89 18.46 -17.87
C GLU A 212 -20.89 16.92 -17.75
N LYS A 213 -19.72 16.29 -17.84
CA LYS A 213 -19.58 14.83 -17.73
C LYS A 213 -20.14 14.27 -16.43
N PHE A 214 -19.88 14.94 -15.32
CA PHE A 214 -20.26 14.48 -13.98
C PHE A 214 -21.52 15.16 -13.42
N GLY A 215 -22.10 16.14 -14.10
CA GLY A 215 -23.28 16.87 -13.63
C GLY A 215 -22.98 17.84 -12.49
N ILE A 216 -21.78 18.43 -12.47
CA ILE A 216 -21.34 19.41 -11.47
C ILE A 216 -21.74 20.80 -11.94
N THR A 217 -22.66 21.44 -11.22
CA THR A 217 -23.20 22.77 -11.61
C THR A 217 -22.69 23.91 -10.72
N ASP A 218 -22.23 23.60 -9.51
CA ASP A 218 -21.87 24.59 -8.51
C ASP A 218 -20.44 24.38 -8.00
N SER A 219 -19.98 25.20 -7.07
CA SER A 219 -18.80 24.90 -6.27
C SER A 219 -18.98 23.56 -5.55
N PHE A 220 -17.90 22.82 -5.34
CA PHE A 220 -18.06 21.48 -4.78
C PHE A 220 -17.03 21.10 -3.74
N ILE A 221 -17.48 20.23 -2.83
CA ILE A 221 -16.66 19.50 -1.86
C ILE A 221 -16.38 18.13 -2.46
N ILE A 222 -15.12 17.74 -2.57
CA ILE A 222 -14.75 16.42 -3.06
C ILE A 222 -14.52 15.44 -1.91
N CYS A 223 -15.00 14.21 -2.08
CA CYS A 223 -14.65 13.07 -1.22
C CYS A 223 -14.17 11.92 -2.10
N THR A 224 -12.94 11.47 -1.89
CA THR A 224 -12.40 10.29 -2.57
C THR A 224 -12.37 9.10 -1.61
N GLY A 225 -12.75 7.92 -2.09
CA GLY A 225 -12.81 6.77 -1.21
C GLY A 225 -13.22 5.48 -1.89
N GLY A 226 -13.55 4.49 -1.08
CA GLY A 226 -14.04 3.18 -1.50
C GLY A 226 -15.33 2.80 -0.77
N ALA A 227 -15.90 1.64 -1.14
CA ALA A 227 -17.12 1.10 -0.53
C ALA A 227 -16.95 0.66 0.93
N ASP A 228 -15.73 0.69 1.48
CA ASP A 228 -15.46 0.31 2.86
C ASP A 228 -16.15 1.29 3.83
N GLY A 229 -16.97 0.78 4.74
CA GLY A 229 -17.74 1.58 5.71
C GLY A 229 -16.85 2.45 6.62
N ARG A 230 -15.55 2.17 6.73
CA ARG A 230 -14.60 3.04 7.43
C ARG A 230 -14.37 4.39 6.73
N LYS A 231 -14.63 4.49 5.42
CA LYS A 231 -14.55 5.75 4.67
C LYS A 231 -15.65 6.75 5.04
N ASN A 232 -16.68 6.28 5.75
CA ASN A 232 -17.70 7.11 6.37
C ASN A 232 -18.52 7.98 5.41
N LEU A 233 -18.79 7.46 4.22
CA LEU A 233 -19.62 8.18 3.23
C LEU A 233 -21.03 8.49 3.77
N ASP A 234 -21.59 7.56 4.55
CA ASP A 234 -22.88 7.74 5.23
C ASP A 234 -22.87 8.92 6.22
N GLY A 235 -21.83 9.01 7.04
CA GLY A 235 -21.65 10.12 7.99
C GLY A 235 -21.46 11.46 7.29
N LEU A 236 -20.69 11.48 6.19
CA LEU A 236 -20.45 12.70 5.41
C LEU A 236 -21.72 13.19 4.71
N ILE A 237 -22.51 12.30 4.09
CA ILE A 237 -23.78 12.67 3.45
C ILE A 237 -24.76 13.25 4.47
N ARG A 238 -24.92 12.63 5.64
CA ARG A 238 -25.77 13.14 6.72
C ARG A 238 -25.29 14.50 7.21
N ALA A 239 -23.98 14.66 7.38
CA ALA A 239 -23.39 15.91 7.83
C ALA A 239 -23.56 17.04 6.81
N PHE A 240 -23.39 16.75 5.52
CA PHE A 240 -23.64 17.70 4.45
C PHE A 240 -25.11 18.12 4.41
N GLY A 241 -26.05 17.18 4.53
CA GLY A 241 -27.47 17.47 4.56
C GLY A 241 -27.90 18.31 5.78
N ALA A 242 -27.18 18.16 6.90
CA ALA A 242 -27.45 18.94 8.14
C ALA A 242 -26.86 20.36 8.14
N MET A 243 -26.11 20.77 7.10
CA MET A 243 -25.59 22.13 6.97
C MET A 243 -26.77 23.16 6.81
N PRO A 244 -26.55 24.45 7.15
CA PRO A 244 -27.45 25.52 6.79
C PRO A 244 -27.82 25.53 5.30
N THR A 245 -29.08 25.80 4.99
CA THR A 245 -29.58 25.75 3.61
C THR A 245 -28.78 26.66 2.67
N GLU A 246 -28.42 27.85 3.14
CA GLU A 246 -27.66 28.84 2.39
C GLU A 246 -26.29 28.30 1.92
N LEU A 247 -25.64 27.47 2.72
CA LEU A 247 -24.39 26.80 2.36
C LEU A 247 -24.65 25.62 1.43
N LYS A 248 -25.64 24.79 1.70
CA LYS A 248 -25.99 23.65 0.84
C LYS A 248 -26.30 24.07 -0.60
N GLU A 249 -27.00 25.23 -0.77
CA GLU A 249 -27.32 25.74 -2.09
C GLU A 249 -26.11 26.22 -2.90
N GLN A 250 -25.02 26.57 -2.23
CA GLN A 250 -23.78 27.01 -2.88
C GLN A 250 -22.85 25.87 -3.28
N TYR A 251 -22.98 24.70 -2.64
CA TYR A 251 -22.05 23.59 -2.81
C TYR A 251 -22.74 22.29 -3.20
N GLN A 252 -22.02 21.45 -3.95
CA GLN A 252 -22.36 20.06 -4.18
C GLN A 252 -21.34 19.16 -3.49
N LEU A 253 -21.74 17.96 -3.06
CA LEU A 253 -20.85 16.94 -2.55
C LEU A 253 -20.53 15.94 -3.67
N VAL A 254 -19.32 15.98 -4.22
CA VAL A 254 -18.85 15.10 -5.29
C VAL A 254 -18.10 13.91 -4.68
N ILE A 255 -18.67 12.73 -4.82
CA ILE A 255 -18.07 11.49 -4.28
C ILE A 255 -17.45 10.69 -5.42
N VAL A 256 -16.11 10.59 -5.39
CA VAL A 256 -15.32 9.85 -6.35
C VAL A 256 -15.08 8.45 -5.81
N CYS A 257 -15.96 7.52 -6.19
CA CYS A 257 -15.88 6.14 -5.74
C CYS A 257 -16.60 5.20 -6.71
N LYS A 258 -15.91 4.13 -7.15
CA LYS A 258 -16.53 3.05 -7.93
C LYS A 258 -17.33 2.15 -7.00
N LEU A 259 -18.65 2.15 -7.14
CA LEU A 259 -19.60 1.36 -6.36
C LEU A 259 -20.48 0.49 -7.28
N SER A 260 -21.13 -0.52 -6.69
CA SER A 260 -22.24 -1.20 -7.35
C SER A 260 -23.45 -0.27 -7.46
N GLN A 261 -24.33 -0.47 -8.44
CA GLN A 261 -25.55 0.33 -8.60
C GLN A 261 -26.42 0.28 -7.33
N GLU A 262 -26.55 -0.89 -6.70
CA GLU A 262 -27.30 -1.08 -5.47
C GLU A 262 -26.74 -0.20 -4.31
N ALA A 263 -25.42 -0.10 -4.19
CA ALA A 263 -24.79 0.74 -3.19
C ALA A 263 -25.03 2.24 -3.47
N VAL A 264 -24.92 2.66 -4.74
CA VAL A 264 -25.24 4.04 -5.18
C VAL A 264 -26.69 4.38 -4.86
N ASP A 265 -27.64 3.49 -5.23
CA ASP A 265 -29.08 3.70 -4.94
C ASP A 265 -29.34 3.84 -3.43
N GLY A 266 -28.64 3.03 -2.61
CA GLY A 266 -28.70 3.14 -1.15
C GLY A 266 -28.23 4.50 -0.63
N PHE A 267 -27.11 5.00 -1.14
CA PHE A 267 -26.59 6.33 -0.75
C PHE A 267 -27.42 7.48 -1.32
N MET A 268 -28.00 7.36 -2.51
CA MET A 268 -28.93 8.35 -3.05
C MET A 268 -30.20 8.45 -2.22
N LYS A 269 -30.74 7.30 -1.75
CA LYS A 269 -31.84 7.28 -0.79
C LYS A 269 -31.44 7.98 0.52
N LEU A 270 -30.25 7.70 1.04
CA LEU A 270 -29.72 8.35 2.23
C LEU A 270 -29.59 9.88 2.05
N ALA A 271 -29.10 10.34 0.88
CA ALA A 271 -28.98 11.75 0.56
C ALA A 271 -30.37 12.44 0.63
N LYS A 272 -31.38 11.80 0.04
CA LYS A 272 -32.77 12.31 0.11
C LYS A 272 -33.31 12.35 1.53
N GLU A 273 -33.12 11.30 2.33
CA GLU A 273 -33.52 11.23 3.73
C GLU A 273 -32.78 12.25 4.62
N SER A 274 -31.63 12.73 4.17
CA SER A 274 -30.74 13.65 4.89
C SER A 274 -30.80 15.08 4.38
N ASP A 275 -31.83 15.46 3.62
CA ASP A 275 -32.00 16.81 3.05
C ASP A 275 -30.80 17.25 2.16
N ALA A 276 -30.24 16.31 1.38
CA ALA A 276 -29.16 16.51 0.42
C ALA A 276 -29.53 16.04 -0.99
N ASP A 277 -30.84 15.88 -1.29
CA ASP A 277 -31.33 15.39 -2.59
C ASP A 277 -30.91 16.33 -3.71
N GLY A 278 -30.38 15.73 -4.80
CA GLY A 278 -29.87 16.49 -5.95
C GLY A 278 -28.55 17.25 -5.71
N ARG A 279 -28.01 17.22 -4.48
CA ARG A 279 -26.75 17.91 -4.15
C ARG A 279 -25.55 16.95 -4.02
N VAL A 280 -25.80 15.63 -3.98
CA VAL A 280 -24.76 14.59 -3.92
C VAL A 280 -24.55 14.02 -5.32
N ILE A 281 -23.34 14.13 -5.83
CA ILE A 281 -22.93 13.68 -7.17
C ILE A 281 -22.02 12.47 -7.02
N TRP A 282 -22.31 11.41 -7.79
CA TRP A 282 -21.50 10.19 -7.85
C TRP A 282 -20.82 10.11 -9.20
N THR A 283 -19.49 10.24 -9.22
CA THR A 283 -18.73 10.18 -10.47
C THR A 283 -18.52 8.76 -10.96
N ASN A 284 -18.66 7.76 -10.08
CA ASN A 284 -18.25 6.39 -10.35
C ASN A 284 -16.74 6.27 -10.60
N PHE A 285 -16.36 5.60 -11.69
CA PHE A 285 -14.96 5.54 -12.11
C PHE A 285 -14.54 6.84 -12.77
N VAL A 286 -13.40 7.34 -12.36
CA VAL A 286 -12.68 8.46 -13.00
C VAL A 286 -11.28 8.01 -13.40
N THR A 287 -10.72 8.58 -14.45
CA THR A 287 -9.31 8.39 -14.79
C THR A 287 -8.40 9.14 -13.82
N ASP A 288 -7.11 8.84 -13.87
CA ASP A 288 -6.13 9.55 -13.03
C ASP A 288 -6.04 11.06 -13.39
N GLU A 289 -6.17 11.39 -14.68
CA GLU A 289 -6.24 12.77 -15.15
C GLU A 289 -7.50 13.49 -14.67
N GLU A 290 -8.65 12.83 -14.74
CA GLU A 290 -9.90 13.38 -14.24
C GLU A 290 -9.87 13.61 -12.73
N LEU A 291 -9.26 12.70 -11.97
CA LEU A 291 -9.09 12.85 -10.53
C LEU A 291 -8.20 14.05 -10.19
N LEU A 292 -7.10 14.22 -10.94
CA LEU A 292 -6.22 15.37 -10.80
C LEU A 292 -6.98 16.68 -11.05
N ILE A 293 -7.78 16.74 -12.12
CA ILE A 293 -8.59 17.92 -12.46
C ILE A 293 -9.65 18.17 -11.38
N LEU A 294 -10.36 17.14 -10.93
CA LEU A 294 -11.37 17.26 -9.88
C LEU A 294 -10.79 17.79 -8.57
N TYR A 295 -9.60 17.32 -8.16
CA TYR A 295 -8.93 17.91 -6.99
C TYR A 295 -8.60 19.40 -7.21
N ASN A 296 -8.06 19.78 -8.37
CA ASN A 296 -7.70 21.17 -8.66
C ASN A 296 -8.91 22.12 -8.76
N LEU A 297 -10.10 21.59 -9.06
CA LEU A 297 -11.36 22.37 -9.14
C LEU A 297 -12.14 22.38 -7.84
N ALA A 298 -11.85 21.47 -6.91
CA ALA A 298 -12.58 21.34 -5.67
C ALA A 298 -12.34 22.52 -4.73
N HIS A 299 -13.39 22.98 -4.06
CA HIS A 299 -13.31 24.05 -3.06
C HIS A 299 -12.73 23.52 -1.72
N LEU A 300 -13.07 22.28 -1.38
CA LEU A 300 -12.66 21.61 -0.15
C LEU A 300 -12.60 20.09 -0.40
N THR A 301 -11.62 19.41 0.15
CA THR A 301 -11.66 17.95 0.30
C THR A 301 -12.23 17.61 1.67
N ALA A 302 -13.29 16.79 1.72
CA ALA A 302 -13.83 16.23 2.95
C ALA A 302 -13.55 14.73 3.04
N PHE A 303 -12.67 14.35 3.97
CA PHE A 303 -12.24 12.97 4.17
C PHE A 303 -12.39 12.54 5.64
N PRO A 304 -13.62 12.45 6.18
CA PRO A 304 -13.90 12.12 7.58
C PRO A 304 -13.88 10.60 7.82
N SER A 305 -12.83 9.91 7.37
CA SER A 305 -12.68 8.46 7.52
C SER A 305 -12.59 8.05 9.00
N LYS A 306 -13.23 6.95 9.36
CA LYS A 306 -13.23 6.42 10.74
C LYS A 306 -11.87 5.82 11.13
N TYR A 307 -11.07 5.37 10.17
CA TYR A 307 -9.74 4.83 10.43
C TYR A 307 -8.91 4.70 9.14
N GLU A 308 -7.65 5.11 9.19
CA GLU A 308 -6.70 4.99 8.06
C GLU A 308 -5.30 4.56 8.54
N GLY A 309 -4.55 3.91 7.64
CA GLY A 309 -3.12 3.66 7.85
C GLY A 309 -2.26 4.89 7.57
N PHE A 310 -2.72 5.80 6.67
CA PHE A 310 -2.06 7.07 6.38
C PHE A 310 -3.05 8.19 6.03
N GLY A 311 -3.74 8.10 4.89
CA GLY A 311 -4.66 9.13 4.42
C GLY A 311 -4.15 9.86 3.18
N LEU A 312 -3.84 9.11 2.12
CA LEU A 312 -3.38 9.68 0.84
C LEU A 312 -4.26 10.82 0.32
N PRO A 313 -5.61 10.77 0.40
CA PRO A 313 -6.45 11.87 -0.06
C PRO A 313 -6.15 13.24 0.58
N VAL A 314 -5.62 13.26 1.80
CA VAL A 314 -5.21 14.51 2.46
C VAL A 314 -4.01 15.15 1.76
N VAL A 315 -2.98 14.37 1.50
CA VAL A 315 -1.74 14.86 0.87
C VAL A 315 -1.91 15.09 -0.64
N GLU A 316 -2.75 14.29 -1.31
CA GLU A 316 -3.15 14.48 -2.71
C GLU A 316 -3.86 15.81 -2.90
N SER A 317 -4.77 16.11 -1.99
CA SER A 317 -5.53 17.36 -1.96
C SER A 317 -4.62 18.59 -1.83
N TRP A 318 -3.74 18.60 -0.84
CA TRP A 318 -2.78 19.70 -0.67
C TRP A 318 -1.85 19.87 -1.87
N ALA A 319 -1.42 18.76 -2.48
CA ALA A 319 -0.58 18.80 -3.67
C ALA A 319 -1.30 19.44 -4.86
N CYS A 320 -2.63 19.32 -4.93
CA CYS A 320 -3.48 19.93 -5.95
C CYS A 320 -4.00 21.34 -5.57
N GLY A 321 -3.56 21.92 -4.45
CA GLY A 321 -3.98 23.24 -4.02
C GLY A 321 -5.37 23.29 -3.37
N THR A 322 -5.86 22.17 -2.84
CA THR A 322 -7.21 22.09 -2.24
C THR A 322 -7.13 21.93 -0.72
N PRO A 323 -7.80 22.79 0.04
CA PRO A 323 -7.90 22.68 1.50
C PRO A 323 -8.59 21.40 1.95
N VAL A 324 -8.35 20.97 3.21
CA VAL A 324 -8.80 19.66 3.70
C VAL A 324 -9.56 19.79 5.02
N LEU A 325 -10.68 19.04 5.10
CA LEU A 325 -11.31 18.60 6.33
C LEU A 325 -11.08 17.09 6.47
N THR A 326 -10.59 16.63 7.62
CA THR A 326 -10.34 15.21 7.88
C THR A 326 -10.59 14.85 9.35
N SER A 327 -10.37 13.60 9.72
CA SER A 327 -10.67 13.10 11.07
C SER A 327 -9.57 13.41 12.10
N ASN A 328 -10.00 13.56 13.34
CA ASN A 328 -9.11 13.75 14.49
C ASN A 328 -8.65 12.42 15.14
N ASN A 329 -8.55 11.35 14.36
CA ASN A 329 -8.15 10.04 14.85
C ASN A 329 -7.18 9.33 13.88
N SER A 330 -6.66 8.17 14.29
CA SER A 330 -5.70 7.34 13.54
C SER A 330 -4.55 8.18 12.95
N SER A 331 -4.03 7.79 11.79
CA SER A 331 -3.01 8.55 11.08
C SER A 331 -3.49 9.93 10.58
N LEU A 332 -4.80 10.14 10.48
CA LEU A 332 -5.37 11.39 9.92
C LEU A 332 -5.08 12.61 10.82
N VAL A 333 -5.01 12.42 12.14
CA VAL A 333 -4.64 13.51 13.05
C VAL A 333 -3.18 13.91 12.92
N GLU A 334 -2.29 12.94 12.70
CA GLU A 334 -0.85 13.22 12.53
C GLU A 334 -0.51 13.74 11.12
N VAL A 335 -1.22 13.28 10.09
CA VAL A 335 -1.08 13.79 8.72
C VAL A 335 -1.70 15.17 8.62
N GLY A 336 -2.97 15.33 9.00
CA GLY A 336 -3.73 16.59 8.89
C GLY A 336 -3.16 17.71 9.75
N GLY A 337 -2.91 17.44 11.03
CA GLY A 337 -2.32 18.39 11.99
C GLY A 337 -3.02 19.76 11.97
N ASP A 338 -2.21 20.81 11.84
CA ASP A 338 -2.66 22.20 11.73
C ASP A 338 -3.00 22.64 10.29
N GLY A 339 -2.80 21.75 9.30
CA GLY A 339 -3.09 21.99 7.87
C GLY A 339 -4.49 21.52 7.45
N ALA A 340 -5.32 21.01 8.37
CA ALA A 340 -6.66 20.53 8.07
C ALA A 340 -7.66 20.91 9.17
N VAL A 341 -8.93 21.06 8.80
CA VAL A 341 -10.02 21.10 9.78
C VAL A 341 -10.24 19.69 10.30
N LEU A 342 -10.09 19.49 11.61
CA LEU A 342 -10.19 18.17 12.24
C LEU A 342 -11.57 17.98 12.89
N VAL A 343 -12.20 16.81 12.60
CA VAL A 343 -13.52 16.45 13.11
C VAL A 343 -13.53 15.03 13.69
N ASN A 344 -14.46 14.78 14.62
CA ASN A 344 -14.75 13.44 15.09
C ASN A 344 -15.57 12.67 14.04
N PRO A 345 -15.03 11.65 13.38
CA PRO A 345 -15.73 10.93 12.31
C PRO A 345 -16.94 10.10 12.78
N ASN A 346 -17.06 9.88 14.08
CA ASN A 346 -18.17 9.13 14.68
C ASN A 346 -19.34 10.04 15.12
N ASP A 347 -19.22 11.35 14.93
CA ASP A 347 -20.21 12.35 15.29
C ASP A 347 -20.60 13.20 14.08
N VAL A 348 -21.80 12.95 13.54
CA VAL A 348 -22.33 13.68 12.38
C VAL A 348 -22.41 15.18 12.67
N SER A 349 -22.75 15.58 13.91
CA SER A 349 -22.85 16.98 14.28
C SER A 349 -21.48 17.66 14.25
N ASP A 350 -20.40 16.96 14.64
CA ASP A 350 -19.05 17.51 14.58
C ASP A 350 -18.51 17.57 13.15
N ILE A 351 -18.87 16.60 12.29
CA ILE A 351 -18.56 16.68 10.84
C ILE A 351 -19.29 17.89 10.24
N THR A 352 -20.59 18.09 10.56
CA THR A 352 -21.35 19.26 10.10
C THR A 352 -20.71 20.56 10.57
N ARG A 353 -20.34 20.67 11.86
CA ARG A 353 -19.62 21.83 12.40
C ARG A 353 -18.34 22.11 11.61
N GLY A 354 -17.55 21.06 11.35
CA GLY A 354 -16.31 21.20 10.60
C GLY A 354 -16.53 21.66 9.15
N LEU A 355 -17.57 21.16 8.47
CA LEU A 355 -17.95 21.62 7.12
C LEU A 355 -18.34 23.10 7.14
N VAL A 356 -19.24 23.51 8.05
CA VAL A 356 -19.65 24.91 8.20
C VAL A 356 -18.45 25.79 8.52
N GLN A 357 -17.62 25.40 9.49
CA GLN A 357 -16.41 26.13 9.84
C GLN A 357 -15.47 26.31 8.64
N ALA A 358 -15.22 25.23 7.88
CA ALA A 358 -14.34 25.30 6.71
C ALA A 358 -14.90 26.24 5.62
N LEU A 359 -16.22 26.21 5.40
CA LEU A 359 -16.84 26.94 4.28
C LEU A 359 -17.18 28.41 4.58
N SER A 360 -17.22 28.81 5.85
CA SER A 360 -17.70 30.16 6.23
C SER A 360 -16.82 30.93 7.22
N GLU A 361 -15.96 30.23 7.98
CA GLU A 361 -15.22 30.85 9.10
C GLU A 361 -13.71 30.72 8.95
N THR A 362 -13.22 29.73 8.18
CA THR A 362 -11.78 29.43 8.04
C THR A 362 -11.20 30.21 6.87
N ASP A 363 -10.04 30.84 7.09
CA ASP A 363 -9.19 31.28 5.99
C ASP A 363 -8.59 30.02 5.33
N LEU A 364 -9.22 29.59 4.24
CA LEU A 364 -8.83 28.38 3.50
C LEU A 364 -7.45 28.52 2.87
N GLU A 365 -7.03 29.73 2.50
CA GLU A 365 -5.70 29.96 1.96
C GLU A 365 -4.63 29.76 3.06
N GLU A 366 -4.83 30.33 4.25
CA GLU A 366 -3.93 30.10 5.38
C GLU A 366 -3.86 28.61 5.76
N LEU A 367 -5.02 27.93 5.79
CA LEU A 367 -5.08 26.50 6.08
C LEU A 367 -4.31 25.67 5.03
N LEU A 368 -4.48 26.01 3.76
CA LEU A 368 -3.80 25.35 2.65
C LEU A 368 -2.28 25.56 2.72
N GLN A 369 -1.81 26.76 3.06
CA GLN A 369 -0.37 27.03 3.22
C GLN A 369 0.25 26.19 4.35
N LYS A 370 -0.48 26.00 5.46
CA LYS A 370 -0.06 25.05 6.51
C LYS A 370 -0.01 23.62 5.98
N GLY A 371 -1.01 23.20 5.22
CA GLY A 371 -1.05 21.89 4.57
C GLY A 371 0.13 21.67 3.60
N LYS A 372 0.40 22.63 2.74
CA LYS A 372 1.56 22.61 1.81
C LYS A 372 2.90 22.51 2.54
N LYS A 373 3.05 23.22 3.67
CA LYS A 373 4.25 23.10 4.49
C LYS A 373 4.40 21.68 5.08
N ARG A 374 3.33 21.07 5.50
CA ARG A 374 3.33 19.68 5.99
C ARG A 374 3.63 18.68 4.87
N LEU A 375 3.16 18.95 3.66
CA LEU A 375 3.34 18.11 2.48
C LEU A 375 4.82 17.85 2.16
N GLU A 376 5.74 18.77 2.50
CA GLU A 376 7.18 18.59 2.28
C GLU A 376 7.74 17.32 2.97
N ARG A 377 7.14 16.89 4.07
CA ARG A 377 7.49 15.65 4.76
C ARG A 377 7.03 14.41 4.02
N PHE A 378 5.99 14.52 3.20
CA PHE A 378 5.30 13.42 2.54
C PHE A 378 5.68 13.33 1.05
N ARG A 379 6.96 13.58 0.75
CA ARG A 379 7.55 13.47 -0.59
C ARG A 379 8.33 12.17 -0.73
N TRP A 380 8.29 11.58 -1.90
CA TRP A 380 9.01 10.32 -2.18
C TRP A 380 10.49 10.38 -1.88
N LYS A 381 11.14 11.53 -2.10
CA LYS A 381 12.55 11.72 -1.75
C LYS A 381 12.80 11.49 -0.25
N VAL A 382 11.97 12.07 0.61
CA VAL A 382 12.09 11.92 2.08
C VAL A 382 11.83 10.46 2.49
N VAL A 383 10.78 9.85 1.94
CA VAL A 383 10.46 8.44 2.21
C VAL A 383 11.60 7.51 1.77
N ALA A 384 12.20 7.74 0.60
CA ALA A 384 13.32 6.96 0.10
C ALA A 384 14.58 7.14 0.97
N GLU A 385 14.91 8.38 1.37
CA GLU A 385 16.04 8.68 2.26
C GLU A 385 15.86 8.00 3.62
N ASP A 386 14.67 8.09 4.23
CA ASP A 386 14.36 7.44 5.51
C ASP A 386 14.39 5.91 5.38
N THR A 387 13.84 5.35 4.30
CA THR A 387 13.88 3.91 4.03
C THR A 387 15.32 3.40 3.97
N LEU A 388 16.17 4.07 3.19
CA LEU A 388 17.60 3.71 3.06
C LEU A 388 18.35 3.82 4.38
N LYS A 389 18.08 4.86 5.15
CA LYS A 389 18.64 5.07 6.49
C LYS A 389 18.30 3.91 7.43
N PHE A 390 17.03 3.49 7.47
CA PHE A 390 16.60 2.41 8.36
C PHE A 390 17.06 1.03 7.87
N ILE A 391 17.11 0.80 6.55
CA ILE A 391 17.73 -0.40 5.98
C ILE A 391 19.20 -0.50 6.41
N ARG A 392 19.97 0.57 6.29
CA ARG A 392 21.38 0.61 6.71
C ARG A 392 21.52 0.36 8.21
N ALA A 393 20.70 1.00 9.04
CA ALA A 393 20.72 0.79 10.48
C ALA A 393 20.40 -0.66 10.89
N ALA A 394 19.44 -1.29 10.23
CA ALA A 394 19.11 -2.70 10.43
C ALA A 394 20.27 -3.62 10.03
N TYR A 395 20.89 -3.37 8.89
CA TYR A 395 22.08 -4.10 8.42
C TYR A 395 23.24 -4.00 9.40
N ASP A 396 23.61 -2.80 9.81
CA ASP A 396 24.70 -2.57 10.74
C ASP A 396 24.47 -3.24 12.11
N LYS A 397 23.23 -3.27 12.58
CA LYS A 397 22.83 -4.00 13.80
C LYS A 397 22.93 -5.49 13.66
N HIS A 398 22.48 -6.04 12.53
CA HIS A 398 22.53 -7.48 12.21
C HIS A 398 23.97 -7.98 12.11
N GLU A 399 24.84 -7.24 11.42
CA GLU A 399 26.27 -7.56 11.27
C GLU A 399 27.00 -7.60 12.62
N LYS A 400 26.74 -6.65 13.53
CA LYS A 400 27.31 -6.66 14.88
C LYS A 400 26.88 -7.91 15.65
N THR A 401 25.61 -8.28 15.56
CA THR A 401 25.08 -9.45 16.26
C THR A 401 25.70 -10.76 15.71
N ASN A 402 25.88 -10.85 14.38
CA ASN A 402 26.50 -12.03 13.74
C ASN A 402 27.97 -12.16 14.06
N GLN A 403 28.73 -11.07 14.17
CA GLN A 403 30.14 -11.09 14.58
C GLN A 403 30.31 -11.64 16.01
N ASP A 404 29.34 -11.42 16.89
CA ASP A 404 29.33 -11.95 18.24
C ASP A 404 28.95 -13.46 18.27
N LEU A 405 28.16 -13.93 17.30
CA LEU A 405 27.69 -15.32 17.20
C LEU A 405 28.63 -16.29 16.46
N THR A 406 29.59 -15.80 15.67
CA THR A 406 30.52 -16.65 14.86
C THR A 406 31.50 -17.49 15.67
N LYS A 407 31.35 -17.57 16.99
CA LYS A 407 32.13 -18.45 17.86
C LYS A 407 31.53 -19.83 18.11
N GLU A 408 30.31 -20.12 17.68
CA GLU A 408 29.68 -21.44 17.88
C GLU A 408 28.88 -21.91 16.64
N GLU A 409 29.29 -23.10 16.17
CA GLU A 409 28.60 -24.07 15.30
C GLU A 409 28.28 -23.72 13.84
N LYS A 410 28.94 -24.48 12.94
CA LYS A 410 28.55 -24.57 11.53
C LYS A 410 27.31 -25.46 11.37
N PRO A 411 26.26 -25.01 10.67
CA PRO A 411 25.09 -25.85 10.44
C PRO A 411 25.39 -27.01 9.49
N GLU A 412 24.80 -28.15 9.77
CA GLU A 412 24.86 -29.37 8.99
C GLU A 412 24.24 -29.16 7.59
N LYS A 413 24.96 -29.58 6.55
CA LYS A 413 24.49 -29.50 5.16
C LYS A 413 23.39 -30.54 4.92
N ILE A 414 22.12 -30.12 4.81
CA ILE A 414 21.05 -30.99 4.34
C ILE A 414 21.07 -31.05 2.83
N TYR A 415 21.54 -32.13 2.27
CA TYR A 415 21.43 -32.44 0.84
C TYR A 415 20.05 -33.01 0.53
N ALA A 416 19.23 -32.30 -0.25
CA ALA A 416 18.01 -32.90 -0.82
C ALA A 416 18.39 -33.88 -1.93
N ASP A 417 17.91 -35.12 -1.84
CA ASP A 417 18.17 -36.17 -2.83
C ASP A 417 17.53 -35.81 -4.19
N LYS A 418 18.37 -35.73 -5.25
CA LYS A 418 17.88 -35.45 -6.64
C LYS A 418 16.83 -36.46 -7.13
N LYS A 419 16.87 -37.72 -6.65
CA LYS A 419 15.87 -38.75 -6.96
C LYS A 419 14.51 -38.44 -6.34
N TRP A 420 14.48 -37.78 -5.17
CA TRP A 420 13.26 -37.36 -4.51
C TRP A 420 12.57 -36.23 -5.30
N LEU A 421 13.29 -35.22 -5.74
CA LEU A 421 12.77 -34.14 -6.61
C LEU A 421 12.21 -34.67 -7.94
N ALA A 422 12.92 -35.57 -8.60
CA ALA A 422 12.47 -36.19 -9.85
C ALA A 422 11.21 -37.05 -9.67
N ARG A 423 11.08 -37.76 -8.55
CA ARG A 423 9.88 -38.55 -8.20
C ARG A 423 8.65 -37.68 -7.97
N LEU A 424 8.83 -36.60 -7.21
CA LEU A 424 7.78 -35.61 -6.95
C LEU A 424 7.29 -34.92 -8.21
N TYR A 425 8.21 -34.65 -9.14
CA TYR A 425 7.91 -34.11 -10.47
C TYR A 425 7.06 -35.08 -11.29
N ALA A 426 7.44 -36.36 -11.33
CA ALA A 426 6.74 -37.38 -12.06
C ALA A 426 5.32 -37.65 -11.52
N GLU A 427 5.14 -37.74 -10.20
CA GLU A 427 3.87 -38.01 -9.56
C GLU A 427 2.85 -36.87 -9.77
N ARG A 428 3.32 -35.66 -10.00
CA ARG A 428 2.46 -34.49 -10.13
C ARG A 428 2.05 -34.16 -11.56
N ILE A 429 2.92 -34.38 -12.54
CA ILE A 429 2.62 -34.20 -13.97
C ILE A 429 1.57 -35.21 -14.44
N ILE A 430 1.54 -36.41 -13.87
CA ILE A 430 0.65 -37.49 -14.28
C ILE A 430 -0.82 -37.28 -13.83
N GLY A 431 -1.04 -36.44 -12.81
CA GLY A 431 -2.38 -36.26 -12.21
C GLY A 431 -3.11 -34.95 -12.45
N GLN A 432 -2.47 -33.90 -13.00
CA GLN A 432 -3.06 -32.59 -13.16
C GLN A 432 -2.85 -31.98 -14.56
N LYS A 433 -3.85 -31.24 -15.06
CA LYS A 433 -3.74 -30.50 -16.33
C LYS A 433 -2.94 -29.20 -16.12
N TYR A 434 -1.65 -29.26 -16.40
CA TYR A 434 -0.81 -28.06 -16.50
C TYR A 434 -0.74 -27.58 -17.96
N THR A 435 -0.69 -26.25 -18.14
CA THR A 435 -0.36 -25.67 -19.43
C THR A 435 1.12 -25.89 -19.74
N SER A 436 1.49 -25.88 -21.03
CA SER A 436 2.88 -26.00 -21.45
C SER A 436 3.78 -24.93 -20.82
N LEU A 437 3.23 -23.72 -20.58
CA LEU A 437 3.93 -22.62 -19.95
C LEU A 437 4.21 -22.89 -18.45
N GLU A 438 3.26 -23.44 -17.73
CA GLU A 438 3.44 -23.80 -16.30
C GLU A 438 4.48 -24.90 -16.13
N ILE A 439 4.52 -25.88 -17.03
CA ILE A 439 5.53 -26.95 -17.05
C ILE A 439 6.92 -26.35 -17.30
N TRP A 440 7.05 -25.44 -18.26
CA TRP A 440 8.29 -24.78 -18.58
C TRP A 440 8.83 -23.93 -17.40
N HIS A 441 7.99 -23.15 -16.76
CA HIS A 441 8.34 -22.36 -15.57
C HIS A 441 8.78 -23.25 -14.40
N LEU A 442 8.07 -24.35 -14.15
CA LEU A 442 8.44 -25.30 -13.09
C LEU A 442 9.80 -25.97 -13.39
N ALA A 443 10.04 -26.33 -14.64
CA ALA A 443 11.33 -26.89 -15.08
C ALA A 443 12.47 -25.88 -14.87
N ARG A 444 12.27 -24.60 -15.21
CA ARG A 444 13.25 -23.53 -14.97
C ARG A 444 13.53 -23.36 -13.49
N MET A 445 12.50 -23.34 -12.65
CA MET A 445 12.67 -23.24 -11.19
C MET A 445 13.50 -24.39 -10.62
N ILE A 446 13.24 -25.62 -11.07
CA ILE A 446 13.97 -26.81 -10.62
C ILE A 446 15.43 -26.72 -11.10
N ALA A 447 15.68 -26.38 -12.37
CA ALA A 447 17.01 -26.22 -12.91
C ALA A 447 17.80 -25.16 -12.16
N TYR A 448 17.19 -24.00 -11.91
CA TYR A 448 17.80 -22.94 -11.12
C TYR A 448 18.08 -23.37 -9.68
N ALA A 449 17.11 -24.01 -9.00
CA ALA A 449 17.28 -24.50 -7.63
C ALA A 449 18.44 -25.54 -7.50
N ASP A 450 18.68 -26.35 -8.54
CA ASP A 450 19.72 -27.38 -8.59
C ASP A 450 21.07 -26.87 -9.09
N GLY A 451 21.21 -25.62 -9.48
CA GLY A 451 22.45 -25.01 -9.93
C GLY A 451 22.85 -25.42 -11.36
N VAL A 452 21.88 -25.78 -12.19
CA VAL A 452 22.09 -26.01 -13.61
C VAL A 452 22.03 -24.65 -14.31
N ASP A 453 23.15 -24.21 -14.90
CA ASP A 453 23.16 -22.98 -15.69
C ASP A 453 22.23 -23.13 -16.88
N GLN A 454 21.46 -22.08 -17.12
CA GLN A 454 20.59 -21.99 -18.26
C GLN A 454 21.31 -21.20 -19.34
N ASP A 455 21.93 -21.92 -20.30
CA ASP A 455 22.23 -21.35 -21.60
C ASP A 455 20.98 -21.26 -22.48
#